data_f809545d8bf7d6990235354cddec07a4
#
_entry.id   f809545d8bf7d6990235354cddec07a4
#
_cell.length_a   1.000
_cell.length_b   1.000
_cell.length_c   1.000
_cell.angle_alpha   90.00
_cell.angle_beta   90.00
_cell.angle_gamma   90.00
#
_symmetry.space_group_name_H-M   'P 1'
#
loop_
_entity.id
_entity.type
_entity.pdbx_description
1 polymer ?
#
loop_
_entity_poly.entity_id
_entity_poly.type
_entity_poly.pdbx_seq_one_letter_code
_entity_poly.pdbx_strand_id
1 'polypeptide(L)'
;MKKITFLTLVEVVEIHSDQIQHYGGSEGIRDMNLLSSAVAMPYVSFSGRFLHSDLYEMAAAYAFHICQNHPFVDGNKRTALASALIFLELNGVSISDSQGKLDEAVVSLASGDVNKVDFAKILRELR
;
A
#
# COMPACT_ATOMS: atom_id res chain seq x y z
N MET A 1 -13.11 -20.68 5.91
CA MET A 1 -12.02 -19.68 6.04
C MET A 1 -11.98 -18.82 4.79
N LYS A 2 -12.06 -17.51 4.93
CA LYS A 2 -11.97 -16.61 3.79
C LYS A 2 -10.55 -16.57 3.25
N LYS A 3 -10.42 -16.74 1.96
CA LYS A 3 -9.15 -16.61 1.29
C LYS A 3 -8.85 -15.11 1.06
N ILE A 4 -7.62 -14.69 1.36
CA ILE A 4 -7.20 -13.31 1.17
C ILE A 4 -6.82 -13.10 -0.30
N THR A 5 -7.31 -12.02 -0.88
CA THR A 5 -6.97 -11.62 -2.25
C THR A 5 -5.88 -10.56 -2.18
N PHE A 6 -4.68 -10.93 -2.59
CA PHE A 6 -3.54 -10.00 -2.65
C PHE A 6 -3.47 -9.32 -4.02
N LEU A 7 -2.88 -8.13 -4.05
CA LEU A 7 -2.60 -7.44 -5.30
C LEU A 7 -1.42 -8.11 -6.01
N THR A 8 -1.54 -8.23 -7.32
CA THR A 8 -0.45 -8.71 -8.17
C THR A 8 0.46 -7.54 -8.57
N LEU A 9 1.64 -7.85 -9.08
CA LEU A 9 2.56 -6.87 -9.62
C LEU A 9 1.89 -6.04 -10.73
N VAL A 10 1.18 -6.69 -11.63
CA VAL A 10 0.47 -6.03 -12.73
C VAL A 10 -0.58 -5.06 -12.20
N GLU A 11 -1.33 -5.48 -11.19
CA GLU A 11 -2.36 -4.63 -10.58
C GLU A 11 -1.75 -3.37 -9.95
N VAL A 12 -0.62 -3.49 -9.27
CA VAL A 12 0.05 -2.31 -8.68
C VAL A 12 0.56 -1.37 -9.78
N VAL A 13 1.08 -1.90 -10.87
CA VAL A 13 1.50 -1.09 -12.03
C VAL A 13 0.29 -0.35 -12.62
N GLU A 14 -0.85 -1.02 -12.73
CA GLU A 14 -2.09 -0.40 -13.24
C GLU A 14 -2.59 0.69 -12.29
N ILE A 15 -2.52 0.46 -10.99
CA ILE A 15 -2.89 1.46 -9.97
C ILE A 15 -1.99 2.70 -10.13
N HIS A 16 -0.69 2.51 -10.30
CA HIS A 16 0.23 3.62 -10.51
C HIS A 16 -0.13 4.42 -11.77
N SER A 17 -0.35 3.73 -12.89
CA SER A 17 -0.72 4.39 -14.14
C SER A 17 -2.00 5.21 -13.97
N ASP A 18 -2.99 4.67 -13.28
CA ASP A 18 -4.25 5.34 -12.99
C ASP A 18 -4.02 6.61 -12.14
N GLN A 19 -3.19 6.54 -11.12
CA GLN A 19 -2.87 7.68 -10.27
C GLN A 19 -2.19 8.80 -11.07
N ILE A 20 -1.26 8.44 -11.94
CA ILE A 20 -0.56 9.42 -12.78
C ILE A 20 -1.53 10.09 -13.75
N GLN A 21 -2.43 9.33 -14.37
CA GLN A 21 -3.42 9.88 -15.30
C GLN A 21 -4.40 10.83 -14.62
N HIS A 22 -4.83 10.54 -13.40
CA HIS A 22 -5.81 11.34 -12.68
C HIS A 22 -5.22 12.55 -11.98
N TYR A 23 -4.01 12.44 -11.46
CA TYR A 23 -3.40 13.46 -10.60
C TYR A 23 -2.14 14.09 -11.19
N GLY A 24 -1.70 13.62 -12.34
CA GLY A 24 -0.49 14.13 -12.97
C GLY A 24 0.78 13.47 -12.43
N GLY A 25 1.89 13.82 -13.03
CA GLY A 25 3.19 13.28 -12.70
C GLY A 25 3.81 12.52 -13.85
N SER A 26 4.97 11.97 -13.63
CA SER A 26 5.74 11.24 -14.65
C SER A 26 5.48 9.75 -14.54
N GLU A 27 5.22 9.11 -15.68
CA GLU A 27 5.12 7.66 -15.76
C GLU A 27 6.48 7.01 -15.70
N GLY A 28 6.49 5.72 -15.42
CA GLY A 28 7.68 4.89 -15.48
C GLY A 28 8.01 4.19 -14.17
N ILE A 29 8.63 3.03 -14.33
CA ILE A 29 9.14 2.22 -13.22
C ILE A 29 10.63 2.54 -13.09
N ARG A 30 11.03 3.02 -11.91
CA ARG A 30 12.43 3.34 -11.64
C ARG A 30 13.24 2.06 -11.41
N ASP A 31 12.67 1.09 -10.68
CA ASP A 31 13.36 -0.15 -10.33
C ASP A 31 12.35 -1.28 -10.19
N MET A 32 12.36 -2.19 -11.16
CA MET A 32 11.42 -3.31 -11.19
C MET A 32 11.66 -4.29 -10.04
N ASN A 33 12.91 -4.52 -9.65
CA ASN A 33 13.21 -5.44 -8.55
C ASN A 33 12.70 -4.89 -7.21
N LEU A 34 12.84 -3.59 -6.99
CA LEU A 34 12.31 -2.94 -5.79
C LEU A 34 10.77 -2.94 -5.79
N LEU A 35 10.16 -2.83 -6.97
CA LEU A 35 8.70 -2.93 -7.08
C LEU A 35 8.23 -4.35 -6.74
N SER A 36 8.85 -5.37 -7.32
CA SER A 36 8.51 -6.76 -7.05
C SER A 36 8.67 -7.09 -5.57
N SER A 37 9.75 -6.61 -4.95
CA SER A 37 9.99 -6.80 -3.52
C SER A 37 8.87 -6.17 -2.67
N ALA A 38 8.48 -4.94 -2.99
CA ALA A 38 7.43 -4.24 -2.26
C ALA A 38 6.09 -4.97 -2.35
N VAL A 39 5.73 -5.46 -3.53
CA VAL A 39 4.46 -6.16 -3.76
C VAL A 39 4.44 -7.53 -3.06
N ALA A 40 5.59 -8.15 -2.87
CA ALA A 40 5.69 -9.44 -2.19
C ALA A 40 5.58 -9.35 -0.67
N MET A 41 5.95 -8.22 -0.07
CA MET A 41 6.01 -8.09 1.39
C MET A 41 4.68 -8.35 2.11
N PRO A 42 3.52 -7.90 1.60
CA PRO A 42 2.27 -8.13 2.31
C PRO A 42 1.92 -9.60 2.55
N TYR A 43 2.36 -10.52 1.67
CA TYR A 43 2.03 -11.94 1.81
C TYR A 43 3.20 -12.80 2.28
N VAL A 44 4.28 -12.19 2.76
CA VAL A 44 5.41 -12.94 3.33
C VAL A 44 4.90 -13.81 4.48
N SER A 45 5.29 -15.07 4.47
CA SER A 45 4.93 -16.01 5.51
C SER A 45 6.15 -16.66 6.12
N PHE A 46 5.99 -17.11 7.35
CA PHE A 46 7.03 -17.83 8.10
C PHE A 46 6.34 -18.94 8.91
N SER A 47 6.83 -20.15 8.78
CA SER A 47 6.27 -21.32 9.47
C SER A 47 4.77 -21.46 9.28
N GLY A 48 4.28 -21.23 8.05
CA GLY A 48 2.87 -21.37 7.70
C GLY A 48 1.97 -20.23 8.13
N ARG A 49 2.54 -19.14 8.63
CA ARG A 49 1.77 -17.97 9.06
C ARG A 49 2.24 -16.72 8.35
N PHE A 50 1.30 -15.83 8.02
CA PHE A 50 1.65 -14.53 7.47
C PHE A 50 2.37 -13.70 8.53
N LEU A 51 3.44 -13.01 8.10
CA LEU A 51 4.16 -12.05 8.96
C LEU A 51 3.24 -10.91 9.39
N HIS A 52 2.40 -10.43 8.46
CA HIS A 52 1.39 -9.41 8.73
C HIS A 52 0.10 -10.15 9.08
N SER A 53 -0.40 -10.00 10.31
CA SER A 53 -1.39 -10.90 10.89
C SER A 53 -2.84 -10.59 10.54
N ASP A 54 -3.13 -9.38 10.06
CA ASP A 54 -4.49 -9.01 9.65
C ASP A 54 -4.48 -8.15 8.38
N LEU A 55 -5.66 -7.87 7.85
CA LEU A 55 -5.81 -7.11 6.61
C LEU A 55 -5.23 -5.70 6.71
N TYR A 56 -5.34 -5.06 7.87
CA TYR A 56 -4.82 -3.70 8.07
C TYR A 56 -3.30 -3.68 8.06
N GLU A 57 -2.67 -4.68 8.68
CA GLU A 57 -1.22 -4.82 8.64
C GLU A 57 -0.72 -5.12 7.23
N MET A 58 -1.44 -5.96 6.49
CA MET A 58 -1.11 -6.27 5.09
C MET A 58 -1.24 -5.02 4.21
N ALA A 59 -2.32 -4.24 4.39
CA ALA A 59 -2.51 -2.99 3.67
C ALA A 59 -1.39 -1.99 3.99
N ALA A 60 -1.05 -1.86 5.26
CA ALA A 60 0.06 -1.00 5.69
C ALA A 60 1.39 -1.46 5.10
N ALA A 61 1.58 -2.76 4.90
CA ALA A 61 2.77 -3.30 4.27
C ALA A 61 2.87 -2.87 2.80
N TYR A 62 1.76 -2.89 2.03
CA TYR A 62 1.78 -2.32 0.68
C TYR A 62 2.23 -0.87 0.70
N ALA A 63 1.60 -0.05 1.54
CA ALA A 63 1.91 1.38 1.61
C ALA A 63 3.36 1.62 2.03
N PHE A 64 3.80 0.96 3.09
CA PHE A 64 5.15 1.15 3.63
C PHE A 64 6.23 0.76 2.63
N HIS A 65 6.13 -0.43 2.05
CA HIS A 65 7.20 -0.93 1.18
C HIS A 65 7.24 -0.23 -0.18
N ILE A 66 6.10 0.21 -0.71
CA ILE A 66 6.09 1.05 -1.91
C ILE A 66 6.76 2.40 -1.61
N CYS A 67 6.46 3.01 -0.46
CA CYS A 67 7.12 4.26 -0.05
C CYS A 67 8.62 4.07 0.14
N GLN A 68 9.03 3.04 0.87
CA GLN A 68 10.44 2.81 1.20
C GLN A 68 11.27 2.45 -0.03
N ASN A 69 10.75 1.59 -0.88
CA ASN A 69 11.49 1.13 -2.05
C ASN A 69 11.51 2.15 -3.18
N HIS A 70 10.57 3.08 -3.19
CA HIS A 70 10.46 4.14 -4.19
C HIS A 70 10.59 3.60 -5.62
N PRO A 71 9.76 2.60 -6.01
CA PRO A 71 9.98 1.85 -7.24
C PRO A 71 9.59 2.58 -8.52
N PHE A 72 8.76 3.61 -8.42
CA PHE A 72 8.32 4.39 -9.58
C PHE A 72 9.11 5.68 -9.68
N VAL A 73 9.15 6.24 -10.89
CA VAL A 73 9.79 7.55 -11.13
C VAL A 73 9.09 8.62 -10.32
N ASP A 74 7.75 8.57 -10.24
CA ASP A 74 6.93 9.58 -9.58
C ASP A 74 5.65 8.91 -9.06
N GLY A 75 4.95 9.56 -8.14
CA GLY A 75 3.66 9.09 -7.64
C GLY A 75 3.72 7.94 -6.64
N ASN A 76 4.87 7.70 -6.01
CA ASN A 76 5.02 6.57 -5.07
C ASN A 76 4.09 6.67 -3.86
N LYS A 77 3.95 7.84 -3.25
CA LYS A 77 3.07 7.99 -2.08
C LYS A 77 1.59 7.78 -2.44
N ARG A 78 1.16 8.34 -3.56
CA ARG A 78 -0.22 8.15 -4.03
C ARG A 78 -0.50 6.69 -4.37
N THR A 79 0.43 6.03 -5.05
CA THR A 79 0.29 4.62 -5.40
C THR A 79 0.32 3.73 -4.16
N ALA A 80 1.16 4.06 -3.19
CA ALA A 80 1.22 3.35 -1.91
C ALA A 80 -0.12 3.39 -1.19
N LEU A 81 -0.71 4.57 -1.05
CA LEU A 81 -2.00 4.72 -0.40
C LEU A 81 -3.12 4.04 -1.18
N ALA A 82 -3.19 4.27 -2.50
CA ALA A 82 -4.20 3.66 -3.34
C ALA A 82 -4.13 2.14 -3.28
N SER A 83 -2.93 1.56 -3.32
CA SER A 83 -2.74 0.10 -3.23
C SER A 83 -3.26 -0.44 -1.91
N ALA A 84 -2.97 0.22 -0.80
CA ALA A 84 -3.46 -0.19 0.52
C ALA A 84 -4.99 -0.19 0.56
N LEU A 85 -5.62 0.87 0.07
CA LEU A 85 -7.08 1.01 0.10
C LEU A 85 -7.76 0.02 -0.83
N ILE A 86 -7.23 -0.19 -2.03
CA ILE A 86 -7.77 -1.16 -2.99
C ILE A 86 -7.64 -2.58 -2.45
N PHE A 87 -6.50 -2.91 -1.84
CA PHE A 87 -6.33 -4.20 -1.20
C PHE A 87 -7.42 -4.46 -0.15
N LEU A 88 -7.66 -3.47 0.73
CA LEU A 88 -8.68 -3.60 1.76
C LEU A 88 -10.07 -3.78 1.13
N GLU A 89 -10.38 -2.99 0.12
CA GLU A 89 -11.67 -3.05 -0.56
C GLU A 89 -11.91 -4.41 -1.22
N LEU A 90 -10.89 -4.98 -1.87
CA LEU A 90 -10.95 -6.31 -2.46
C LEU A 90 -11.24 -7.40 -1.41
N ASN A 91 -10.89 -7.14 -0.16
CA ASN A 91 -11.10 -8.08 0.93
C ASN A 91 -12.27 -7.70 1.84
N GLY A 92 -13.15 -6.83 1.36
CA GLY A 92 -14.41 -6.50 2.04
C GLY A 92 -14.31 -5.43 3.12
N VAL A 93 -13.22 -4.66 3.14
CA VAL A 93 -13.05 -3.59 4.12
C VAL A 93 -13.09 -2.23 3.42
N SER A 94 -14.06 -1.40 3.83
CA SER A 94 -14.16 -0.03 3.34
C SER A 94 -13.59 0.94 4.35
N ILE A 95 -12.81 1.90 3.88
CA ILE A 95 -12.22 2.94 4.71
C ILE A 95 -12.94 4.25 4.45
N SER A 96 -13.32 4.95 5.51
CA SER A 96 -13.98 6.24 5.44
C SER A 96 -13.05 7.30 6.03
N ASP A 97 -12.57 8.19 5.17
CA ASP A 97 -11.58 9.22 5.54
C ASP A 97 -12.13 10.61 5.19
N SER A 98 -13.23 11.00 5.83
CA SER A 98 -13.89 12.28 5.56
C SER A 98 -13.03 13.50 5.89
N GLN A 99 -12.03 13.35 6.75
CA GLN A 99 -11.15 14.45 7.17
C GLN A 99 -9.81 14.46 6.44
N GLY A 100 -9.59 13.55 5.51
CA GLY A 100 -8.36 13.51 4.72
C GLY A 100 -7.11 13.14 5.51
N LYS A 101 -7.25 12.36 6.56
CA LYS A 101 -6.12 11.97 7.44
C LYS A 101 -5.09 11.11 6.73
N LEU A 102 -5.50 10.32 5.74
CA LEU A 102 -4.61 9.37 5.08
C LEU A 102 -3.57 10.04 4.19
N ASP A 103 -3.86 11.19 3.61
CA ASP A 103 -2.87 11.92 2.81
C ASP A 103 -1.69 12.35 3.67
N GLU A 104 -1.95 12.89 4.87
CA GLU A 104 -0.90 13.23 5.82
C GLU A 104 -0.20 11.99 6.35
N ALA A 105 -0.97 10.94 6.65
CA ALA A 105 -0.43 9.70 7.22
C ALA A 105 0.56 9.04 6.25
N VAL A 106 0.27 9.01 4.95
CA VAL A 106 1.19 8.40 3.98
C VAL A 106 2.46 9.22 3.79
N VAL A 107 2.36 10.55 3.90
CA VAL A 107 3.55 11.42 3.89
C VAL A 107 4.42 11.11 5.11
N SER A 108 3.81 11.00 6.28
CA SER A 108 4.52 10.66 7.52
C SER A 108 5.12 9.25 7.48
N LEU A 109 4.42 8.32 6.84
CA LEU A 109 4.93 6.97 6.64
C LEU A 109 6.18 6.99 5.74
N ALA A 110 6.13 7.76 4.67
CA ALA A 110 7.25 7.87 3.73
C ALA A 110 8.47 8.53 4.36
N SER A 111 8.26 9.49 5.25
CA SER A 111 9.36 10.21 5.94
C SER A 111 9.90 9.46 7.16
N GLY A 112 9.21 8.41 7.62
CA GLY A 112 9.62 7.65 8.79
C GLY A 112 9.05 8.14 10.12
N ASP A 113 8.21 9.17 10.11
CA ASP A 113 7.58 9.69 11.33
C ASP A 113 6.47 8.77 11.85
N VAL A 114 5.86 8.01 10.96
CA VAL A 114 4.87 6.98 11.29
C VAL A 114 5.42 5.65 10.78
N ASN A 115 5.37 4.63 11.61
CA ASN A 115 5.82 3.30 11.19
C ASN A 115 4.65 2.48 10.64
N LYS A 116 4.97 1.29 10.13
CA LYS A 116 4.00 0.39 9.52
C LYS A 116 2.88 -0.01 10.49
N VAL A 117 3.22 -0.29 11.74
CA VAL A 117 2.26 -0.67 12.78
C VAL A 117 1.29 0.48 13.07
N ASP A 118 1.81 1.70 13.18
CA ASP A 118 0.98 2.88 13.42
C ASP A 118 0.07 3.19 12.24
N PHE A 119 0.57 2.99 11.02
CA PHE A 119 -0.24 3.19 9.84
C PHE A 119 -1.42 2.20 9.79
N ALA A 120 -1.17 0.94 10.17
CA ALA A 120 -2.23 -0.07 10.28
C ALA A 120 -3.29 0.34 11.30
N LYS A 121 -2.88 0.93 12.44
CA LYS A 121 -3.82 1.45 13.44
C LYS A 121 -4.69 2.56 12.88
N ILE A 122 -4.09 3.48 12.13
CA ILE A 122 -4.84 4.57 11.49
C ILE A 122 -5.90 4.00 10.55
N LEU A 123 -5.54 3.03 9.73
CA LEU A 123 -6.50 2.38 8.83
C LEU A 123 -7.63 1.71 9.60
N ARG A 124 -7.31 1.02 10.68
CA ARG A 124 -8.30 0.33 11.50
C ARG A 124 -9.30 1.31 12.13
N GLU A 125 -8.84 2.46 12.55
CA GLU A 125 -9.68 3.50 13.15
C GLU A 125 -10.62 4.15 12.13
N LEU A 126 -10.27 4.14 10.86
CA LEU A 126 -11.07 4.76 9.79
C LEU A 126 -12.04 3.79 9.11
N ARG A 127 -12.06 2.58 9.55
CA ARG A 127 -12.94 1.55 9.02
C ARG A 127 -14.42 1.89 9.15
#